data_e860fc19daa78806e7f64617290da0c9
#
_entry.id   e860fc19daa78806e7f64617290da0c9
#
_cell.length_a   1.000
_cell.length_b   1.000
_cell.length_c   1.000
_cell.angle_alpha   90.00
_cell.angle_beta   90.00
_cell.angle_gamma   90.00
#
_symmetry.space_group_name_H-M   'P 1'
#
loop_
_entity.id
_entity.type
_entity.pdbx_description
1 polymer ?
#
loop_
_entity_poly.entity_id
_entity_poly.type
_entity_poly.pdbx_seq_one_letter_code
_entity_poly.pdbx_strand_id
1 'polypeptide(L)'
;MDKNAVLEIVGRFVRTLEQRGVRVNKAILYGSYASGAQHPGSDIDVVIVSDCFVDKDHWERIRILSDAICEIWEPVEAVAMTPEEWARGDVMIAQFAKNGELVHGG
;
A
#
# COMPACT_ATOMS: atom_id res chain seq x y z
N MET A 1 13.69 3.55 11.68
CA MET A 1 13.48 2.32 10.88
C MET A 1 14.18 2.51 9.54
N ASP A 2 15.02 1.57 9.14
CA ASP A 2 15.73 1.70 7.88
C ASP A 2 14.91 1.15 6.71
N LYS A 3 15.41 1.35 5.49
CA LYS A 3 14.69 0.95 4.27
C LYS A 3 14.44 -0.56 4.21
N ASN A 4 15.40 -1.36 4.66
CA ASN A 4 15.26 -2.81 4.64
C ASN A 4 14.14 -3.27 5.58
N ALA A 5 14.03 -2.65 6.75
CA ALA A 5 12.94 -2.94 7.69
C ALA A 5 11.59 -2.55 7.10
N VAL A 6 11.52 -1.40 6.41
CA VAL A 6 10.30 -0.95 5.74
C VAL A 6 9.88 -1.94 4.66
N LEU A 7 10.81 -2.38 3.82
CA LEU A 7 10.51 -3.35 2.75
C LEU A 7 10.04 -4.67 3.32
N GLU A 8 10.62 -5.12 4.43
CA GLU A 8 10.18 -6.35 5.11
C GLU A 8 8.74 -6.20 5.61
N ILE A 9 8.42 -5.06 6.22
CA ILE A 9 7.06 -4.79 6.72
C ILE A 9 6.06 -4.78 5.57
N VAL A 10 6.38 -4.11 4.46
CA VAL A 10 5.49 -4.08 3.29
C VAL A 10 5.31 -5.49 2.72
N GLY A 11 6.38 -6.29 2.69
CA GLY A 11 6.30 -7.68 2.25
C GLY A 11 5.36 -8.52 3.13
N ARG A 12 5.44 -8.34 4.44
CA ARG A 12 4.53 -9.02 5.39
C ARG A 12 3.08 -8.57 5.16
N PHE A 13 2.88 -7.28 4.92
CA PHE A 13 1.55 -6.73 4.65
C PHE A 13 0.96 -7.35 3.38
N VAL A 14 1.73 -7.42 2.31
CA VAL A 14 1.30 -8.03 1.05
C VAL A 14 0.95 -9.51 1.27
N ARG A 15 1.81 -10.26 1.97
CA ARG A 15 1.54 -11.68 2.25
C ARG A 15 0.27 -11.86 3.07
N THR A 16 0.04 -10.98 4.05
CA THR A 16 -1.17 -11.04 4.88
C THR A 16 -2.42 -10.79 4.05
N LEU A 17 -2.38 -9.80 3.15
CA LEU A 17 -3.49 -9.55 2.24
C LEU A 17 -3.76 -10.77 1.35
N GLU A 18 -2.72 -11.38 0.81
CA GLU A 18 -2.86 -12.54 -0.06
C GLU A 18 -3.42 -13.75 0.69
N GLN A 19 -3.01 -13.95 1.94
CA GLN A 19 -3.58 -15.00 2.79
C GLN A 19 -5.05 -14.78 3.09
N ARG A 20 -5.51 -13.54 3.05
CA ARG A 20 -6.91 -13.17 3.25
C ARG A 20 -7.72 -13.17 1.95
N GLY A 21 -7.12 -13.60 0.84
CA GLY A 21 -7.79 -13.72 -0.44
C GLY A 21 -7.72 -12.48 -1.33
N VAL A 22 -6.88 -11.52 -0.99
CA VAL A 22 -6.69 -10.31 -1.80
C VAL A 22 -5.44 -10.48 -2.65
N ARG A 23 -5.62 -10.56 -3.98
CA ARG A 23 -4.48 -10.60 -4.89
C ARG A 23 -3.89 -9.20 -5.01
N VAL A 24 -2.62 -9.03 -4.69
CA VAL A 24 -1.95 -7.75 -4.79
C VAL A 24 -1.25 -7.67 -6.14
N ASN A 25 -1.77 -6.84 -7.04
CA ASN A 25 -1.16 -6.64 -8.35
C ASN A 25 0.11 -5.81 -8.24
N LYS A 26 0.06 -4.73 -7.45
CA LYS A 26 1.22 -3.86 -7.20
C LYS A 26 1.14 -3.30 -5.80
N ALA A 27 2.30 -3.07 -5.20
CA ALA A 27 2.43 -2.28 -3.98
C ALA A 27 3.47 -1.19 -4.24
N ILE A 28 3.11 0.06 -4.02
CA ILE A 28 3.95 1.21 -4.30
C ILE A 28 4.22 1.95 -2.99
N LEU A 29 5.49 2.01 -2.60
CA LEU A 29 5.92 2.76 -1.43
C LEU A 29 6.07 4.23 -1.84
N TYR A 30 5.45 5.14 -1.10
CA TYR A 30 5.55 6.55 -1.38
C TYR A 30 5.72 7.33 -0.08
N GLY A 31 5.66 8.66 -0.15
CA GLY A 31 5.81 9.49 1.03
C GLY A 31 7.24 9.54 1.53
N SER A 32 7.41 9.72 2.85
CA SER A 32 8.71 10.02 3.45
C SER A 32 9.73 8.89 3.27
N TYR A 33 9.29 7.63 3.37
CA TYR A 33 10.22 6.50 3.22
C TYR A 33 10.69 6.30 1.79
N ALA A 34 9.89 6.69 0.80
CA ALA A 34 10.31 6.61 -0.60
C ALA A 34 11.27 7.75 -0.95
N SER A 35 11.06 8.94 -0.38
CA SER A 35 11.85 10.13 -0.69
C SER A 35 13.10 10.28 0.18
N GLY A 36 13.25 9.44 1.22
CA GLY A 36 14.35 9.57 2.16
C GLY A 36 14.15 10.65 3.23
N ALA A 37 12.94 11.20 3.34
CA ALA A 37 12.62 12.25 4.29
C ALA A 37 12.02 11.74 5.60
N GLN A 38 12.15 10.43 5.87
CA GLN A 38 11.57 9.83 7.06
C GLN A 38 12.24 10.35 8.33
N HIS A 39 11.46 10.36 9.41
CA HIS A 39 11.91 10.72 10.74
C HIS A 39 11.30 9.74 11.75
N PRO A 40 11.76 9.73 13.01
CA PRO A 40 11.15 8.87 14.03
C PRO A 40 9.65 9.14 14.10
N GLY A 41 8.86 8.08 14.04
CA GLY A 41 7.41 8.17 14.06
C GLY A 41 6.74 8.33 12.69
N SER A 42 7.50 8.36 11.60
CA SER A 42 6.92 8.39 10.25
C SER A 42 6.15 7.10 9.98
N ASP A 43 4.95 7.22 9.39
CA ASP A 43 4.17 6.07 8.92
C ASP A 43 4.71 5.59 7.57
N ILE A 44 4.47 4.31 7.30
CA ILE A 44 4.83 3.70 6.01
C ILE A 44 3.64 3.91 5.07
N ASP A 45 3.81 4.76 4.06
CA ASP A 45 2.76 5.06 3.09
C ASP A 45 2.86 4.13 1.89
N VAL A 46 1.82 3.37 1.62
CA VAL A 46 1.83 2.39 0.51
C VAL A 46 0.48 2.40 -0.22
N VAL A 47 0.55 2.33 -1.55
CA VAL A 47 -0.65 2.10 -2.37
C VAL A 47 -0.70 0.62 -2.71
N ILE A 48 -1.85 0.00 -2.47
CA ILE A 48 -2.10 -1.39 -2.84
C ILE A 48 -3.03 -1.38 -4.04
N VAL A 49 -2.53 -1.87 -5.17
CA VAL A 49 -3.31 -1.98 -6.40
C VAL A 49 -3.78 -3.41 -6.53
N SER A 50 -5.09 -3.60 -6.62
CA SER A 50 -5.67 -4.94 -6.75
C SER A 50 -6.95 -4.89 -7.56
N ASP A 51 -7.11 -5.85 -8.48
CA ASP A 51 -8.37 -6.05 -9.19
C ASP A 51 -9.47 -6.56 -8.27
N CYS A 52 -9.13 -7.05 -7.08
CA CYS A 52 -10.09 -7.45 -6.07
C CYS A 52 -10.92 -6.27 -5.54
N PHE A 53 -10.45 -5.03 -5.74
CA PHE A 53 -11.15 -3.85 -5.26
C PHE A 53 -12.20 -3.30 -6.24
N VAL A 54 -12.31 -3.88 -7.43
CA VAL A 54 -13.15 -3.34 -8.51
C VAL A 54 -14.62 -3.22 -8.11
N ASP A 55 -15.15 -4.22 -7.40
CA ASP A 55 -16.56 -4.27 -7.00
C ASP A 55 -16.76 -3.89 -5.53
N LYS A 56 -15.79 -3.26 -4.91
CA LYS A 56 -15.85 -2.89 -3.50
C LYS A 56 -15.92 -1.39 -3.33
N ASP A 57 -16.76 -0.93 -2.40
CA ASP A 57 -16.84 0.49 -2.10
C ASP A 57 -15.67 0.92 -1.21
N HIS A 58 -15.59 2.22 -0.97
CA HIS A 58 -14.50 2.83 -0.21
C HIS A 58 -14.36 2.21 1.20
N TRP A 59 -15.49 2.00 1.89
CA TRP A 59 -15.48 1.48 3.26
C TRP A 59 -15.05 0.03 3.32
N GLU A 60 -15.46 -0.78 2.34
CA GLU A 60 -15.03 -2.18 2.25
C GLU A 60 -13.53 -2.28 2.02
N ARG A 61 -12.98 -1.41 1.15
CA ARG A 61 -11.54 -1.36 0.89
C ARG A 61 -10.77 -0.99 2.14
N ILE A 62 -11.23 0.03 2.87
CA ILE A 62 -10.59 0.45 4.12
C ILE A 62 -10.59 -0.70 5.13
N ARG A 63 -11.70 -1.40 5.26
CA ARG A 63 -11.80 -2.52 6.20
C ARG A 63 -10.80 -3.61 5.89
N ILE A 64 -10.69 -3.98 4.61
CA ILE A 64 -9.77 -5.03 4.16
C ILE A 64 -8.33 -4.67 4.54
N LEU A 65 -7.93 -3.44 4.22
CA LEU A 65 -6.57 -2.98 4.52
C LEU A 65 -6.34 -2.86 6.01
N SER A 66 -7.30 -2.32 6.75
CA SER A 66 -7.17 -2.13 8.20
C SER A 66 -7.05 -3.44 8.94
N ASP A 67 -7.82 -4.46 8.54
CA ASP A 67 -7.74 -5.78 9.17
C ASP A 67 -6.34 -6.38 9.00
N ALA A 68 -5.76 -6.23 7.82
CA ALA A 68 -4.40 -6.73 7.57
C ALA A 68 -3.35 -5.92 8.34
N ILE A 69 -3.51 -4.61 8.43
CA ILE A 69 -2.60 -3.75 9.19
C ILE A 69 -2.64 -4.13 10.67
N CYS A 70 -3.82 -4.36 11.22
CA CYS A 70 -3.96 -4.79 12.61
C CYS A 70 -3.28 -6.13 12.86
N GLU A 71 -3.31 -7.03 11.90
CA GLU A 71 -2.68 -8.34 12.04
C GLU A 71 -1.16 -8.23 12.11
N ILE A 72 -0.55 -7.38 11.28
CA ILE A 72 0.91 -7.23 11.29
C ILE A 72 1.43 -6.30 12.38
N TRP A 73 0.56 -5.48 12.95
CA TRP A 73 0.87 -4.59 14.08
C TRP A 73 2.02 -3.62 13.79
N GLU A 74 1.98 -2.97 12.61
CA GLU A 74 3.02 -2.03 12.19
C GLU A 74 2.39 -0.70 11.71
N PRO A 75 3.14 0.41 11.75
CA PRO A 75 2.60 1.73 11.38
C PRO A 75 2.50 1.91 9.87
N VAL A 76 1.52 1.27 9.26
CA VAL A 76 1.29 1.32 7.82
C VAL A 76 0.03 2.13 7.54
N GLU A 77 0.12 3.08 6.62
CA GLU A 77 -1.02 3.76 6.03
C GLU A 77 -1.16 3.29 4.58
N ALA A 78 -2.26 2.59 4.28
CA ALA A 78 -2.45 2.00 2.98
C ALA A 78 -3.64 2.61 2.26
N VAL A 79 -3.51 2.79 0.95
CA VAL A 79 -4.58 3.25 0.07
C VAL A 79 -4.86 2.15 -0.94
N ALA A 80 -6.14 1.81 -1.11
CA ALA A 80 -6.58 0.79 -2.06
C ALA A 80 -6.94 1.43 -3.39
N MET A 81 -6.44 0.86 -4.48
CA MET A 81 -6.80 1.29 -5.83
C MET A 81 -7.01 0.08 -6.71
N THR A 82 -7.91 0.21 -7.69
CA THR A 82 -7.99 -0.76 -8.78
C THR A 82 -6.88 -0.47 -9.79
N PRO A 83 -6.52 -1.46 -10.64
CA PRO A 83 -5.53 -1.19 -11.69
C PRO A 83 -5.93 -0.05 -12.60
N GLU A 84 -7.23 0.12 -12.88
CA GLU A 84 -7.72 1.21 -13.71
C GLU A 84 -7.54 2.56 -13.02
N GLU A 85 -7.87 2.65 -11.74
CA GLU A 85 -7.69 3.87 -10.95
C GLU A 85 -6.23 4.29 -10.91
N TRP A 86 -5.35 3.33 -10.71
CA TRP A 86 -3.91 3.58 -10.71
C TRP A 86 -3.41 4.07 -12.07
N ALA A 87 -3.89 3.43 -13.15
CA ALA A 87 -3.48 3.79 -14.50
C ALA A 87 -3.96 5.18 -14.91
N ARG A 88 -5.17 5.57 -14.49
CA ARG A 88 -5.68 6.90 -14.80
C ARG A 88 -4.91 8.01 -14.09
N GLY A 89 -4.52 7.77 -12.84
CA GLY A 89 -3.74 8.73 -12.07
C GLY A 89 -4.45 10.05 -11.79
N ASP A 90 -5.79 10.04 -11.79
CA ASP A 90 -6.59 11.25 -11.61
C ASP A 90 -6.92 11.55 -10.15
N VAL A 91 -6.53 10.67 -9.24
CA VAL A 91 -6.67 10.88 -7.80
C VAL A 91 -5.37 11.48 -7.27
N MET A 92 -5.48 12.44 -6.34
CA MET A 92 -4.30 13.12 -5.80
C MET A 92 -3.25 12.13 -5.26
N ILE A 93 -3.67 11.11 -4.53
CA ILE A 93 -2.77 10.09 -3.98
C ILE A 93 -2.00 9.38 -5.11
N ALA A 94 -2.69 9.06 -6.21
CA ALA A 94 -2.05 8.40 -7.34
C ALA A 94 -0.96 9.28 -7.97
N GLN A 95 -1.18 10.58 -8.02
CA GLN A 95 -0.19 11.52 -8.53
C GLN A 95 1.05 11.58 -7.63
N PHE A 96 0.85 11.62 -6.32
CA PHE A 96 1.96 11.58 -5.37
C PHE A 96 2.72 10.25 -5.46
N ALA A 97 1.98 9.15 -5.61
CA ALA A 97 2.58 7.82 -5.59
C ALA A 97 3.25 7.44 -6.92
N LYS A 98 3.00 8.18 -8.01
CA LYS A 98 3.66 7.92 -9.30
C LYS A 98 5.17 7.96 -9.22
N ASN A 99 5.70 8.80 -8.34
CA ASN A 99 7.14 8.91 -8.11
C ASN A 99 7.60 8.01 -6.97
N GLY A 100 6.73 7.15 -6.49
CA GLY A 100 7.05 6.19 -5.45
C GLY A 100 7.83 5.00 -5.99
N GLU A 101 8.16 4.09 -5.10
CA GLU A 101 8.94 2.91 -5.43
C GLU A 101 8.02 1.69 -5.53
N LEU A 102 8.06 1.00 -6.67
CA LEU A 102 7.35 -0.26 -6.83
C LEU A 102 8.08 -1.32 -6.01
N VAL A 103 7.43 -1.83 -4.97
CA VAL A 103 8.05 -2.81 -4.06
C VAL A 103 7.44 -4.20 -4.19
N HIS A 104 6.40 -4.38 -5.00
CA HIS A 104 5.78 -5.67 -5.29
C HIS A 104 5.03 -5.57 -6.61
N GLY A 105 5.11 -6.63 -7.40
CA GLY A 105 4.43 -6.71 -8.69
C GLY A 105 5.28 -6.14 -9.81
N GLY A 106 4.69 -5.99 -10.95
CA GLY A 106 5.42 -5.51 -12.12
C GLY A 106 4.58 -4.71 -13.07
#